data_819c4d95b14acc0b3c9e8889c040d665
#
_entry.id   819c4d95b14acc0b3c9e8889c040d665
#
_cell.length_a   1.000
_cell.length_b   1.000
_cell.length_c   1.000
_cell.angle_alpha   90.00
_cell.angle_beta   90.00
_cell.angle_gamma   90.00
#
_symmetry.space_group_name_H-M   'P 1'
#
loop_
_entity.id
_entity.type
_entity.pdbx_description
1 polymer ?
#
loop_
_entity_poly.entity_id
_entity_poly.type
_entity_poly.pdbx_seq_one_letter_code
_entity_poly.pdbx_strand_id
1 'polypeptide(L)'
;MAETKKKPGRKPRSQTQKAEPVSEPVVETKTESTETVNVEYTTDPVPVDLPNSEIEELKKLVRQLQDELAAKRPQVVQVMADTERVVLRFQAEVADDNETRFGPDGMYGQVTGKVGTVAVPKSEWSRFYNDSVRNMMNRRWLIVLSGMDEQEREMYGCNYKPGEILDEMAFFKLLDMGRDMIAVFPKLCPDHQAMVASRYVTAYYDGDDRAKDRELIVTLNEMSKEPYKNADKKDLRRKGLFWPIIEALNAEDAEE
;
A
#
# COMPACT_ATOMS: atom_id res chain seq x y z
N MET A 1 -4.58 55.12 -34.96
CA MET A 1 -3.63 54.19 -35.62
C MET A 1 -3.28 53.10 -34.59
N ALA A 2 -3.84 51.92 -34.77
CA ALA A 2 -3.64 50.80 -33.86
C ALA A 2 -2.82 49.72 -34.58
N GLU A 3 -1.63 49.45 -34.09
CA GLU A 3 -0.74 48.41 -34.64
C GLU A 3 -1.16 47.04 -34.07
N THR A 4 -1.55 46.13 -34.97
CA THR A 4 -1.86 44.75 -34.69
C THR A 4 -0.57 43.89 -34.78
N LYS A 5 -0.06 43.38 -33.65
CA LYS A 5 1.06 42.42 -33.60
C LYS A 5 0.57 41.00 -33.99
N LYS A 6 1.11 40.47 -35.10
CA LYS A 6 0.93 39.12 -35.59
C LYS A 6 1.66 38.09 -34.68
N LYS A 7 0.96 37.02 -34.28
CA LYS A 7 1.55 35.83 -33.61
C LYS A 7 2.25 34.95 -34.64
N PRO A 8 3.42 34.36 -34.34
CA PRO A 8 4.10 33.42 -35.23
C PRO A 8 3.42 32.03 -35.20
N GLY A 9 3.26 31.46 -36.40
CA GLY A 9 2.62 30.17 -36.63
C GLY A 9 3.47 28.99 -36.17
N ARG A 10 2.79 27.98 -35.60
CA ARG A 10 3.36 26.65 -35.27
C ARG A 10 3.59 25.86 -36.57
N LYS A 11 4.82 25.35 -36.73
CA LYS A 11 5.16 24.38 -37.79
C LYS A 11 4.53 23.01 -37.54
N PRO A 12 4.06 22.26 -38.54
CA PRO A 12 3.58 20.92 -38.38
C PRO A 12 4.73 19.94 -38.16
N ARG A 13 4.56 19.02 -37.21
CA ARG A 13 5.50 17.96 -36.84
C ARG A 13 5.36 16.80 -37.84
N SER A 14 6.48 16.41 -38.46
CA SER A 14 6.62 15.36 -39.43
C SER A 14 6.19 13.99 -38.90
N GLN A 15 5.58 13.22 -39.84
CA GLN A 15 5.15 11.83 -39.68
C GLN A 15 6.34 10.93 -39.33
N THR A 16 6.18 10.14 -38.29
CA THR A 16 7.12 9.08 -37.92
C THR A 16 6.76 7.80 -38.66
N GLN A 17 7.74 7.25 -39.32
CA GLN A 17 7.69 6.02 -40.06
C GLN A 17 7.34 4.82 -39.20
N LYS A 18 6.48 3.98 -39.74
CA LYS A 18 6.05 2.68 -39.21
C LYS A 18 7.23 1.70 -39.34
N ALA A 19 7.78 1.26 -38.21
CA ALA A 19 8.76 0.18 -38.15
C ALA A 19 8.03 -1.17 -38.13
N GLU A 20 8.49 -2.08 -39.00
CA GLU A 20 8.04 -3.47 -39.08
C GLU A 20 8.52 -4.28 -37.86
N PRO A 21 7.79 -5.30 -37.43
CA PRO A 21 8.20 -6.11 -36.28
C PRO A 21 9.28 -7.09 -36.67
N VAL A 22 10.44 -6.98 -36.05
CA VAL A 22 11.50 -7.97 -36.08
C VAL A 22 11.08 -9.16 -35.24
N SER A 23 10.99 -10.34 -35.84
CA SER A 23 10.74 -11.62 -35.19
C SER A 23 11.93 -12.02 -34.31
N GLU A 24 11.73 -12.06 -32.98
CA GLU A 24 12.66 -12.65 -32.02
C GLU A 24 12.57 -14.18 -32.06
N PRO A 25 13.68 -14.90 -31.83
CA PRO A 25 13.68 -16.35 -31.79
C PRO A 25 13.06 -16.84 -30.43
N VAL A 26 12.11 -17.74 -30.56
CA VAL A 26 11.51 -18.49 -29.47
C VAL A 26 12.60 -19.36 -28.82
N VAL A 27 13.00 -19.01 -27.60
CA VAL A 27 13.75 -19.90 -26.73
C VAL A 27 12.75 -20.79 -25.99
N GLU A 28 12.67 -22.05 -26.43
CA GLU A 28 11.95 -23.10 -25.71
C GLU A 28 12.64 -23.37 -24.38
N THR A 29 12.11 -22.82 -23.30
CA THR A 29 12.42 -23.27 -21.95
C THR A 29 11.61 -24.52 -21.66
N LYS A 30 12.28 -25.68 -21.72
CA LYS A 30 11.76 -26.95 -21.19
C LYS A 30 11.48 -26.74 -19.69
N THR A 31 10.22 -26.67 -19.36
CA THR A 31 9.72 -26.85 -17.99
C THR A 31 9.82 -28.32 -17.65
N GLU A 32 10.82 -28.71 -16.88
CA GLU A 32 10.82 -30.01 -16.19
C GLU A 32 9.67 -30.00 -15.18
N SER A 33 8.67 -30.79 -15.47
CA SER A 33 7.60 -31.11 -14.52
C SER A 33 8.20 -31.91 -13.39
N THR A 34 8.29 -31.30 -12.22
CA THR A 34 8.50 -32.01 -10.94
C THR A 34 7.26 -32.84 -10.67
N GLU A 35 7.32 -34.13 -11.02
CA GLU A 35 6.40 -35.14 -10.49
C GLU A 35 6.55 -35.18 -8.97
N THR A 36 5.54 -34.69 -8.27
CA THR A 36 5.37 -34.94 -6.84
C THR A 36 5.00 -36.41 -6.68
N VAL A 37 6.01 -37.26 -6.43
CA VAL A 37 5.81 -38.62 -5.99
C VAL A 37 5.23 -38.57 -4.58
N ASN A 38 3.93 -38.81 -4.48
CA ASN A 38 3.26 -39.07 -3.22
C ASN A 38 3.70 -40.43 -2.71
N VAL A 39 4.73 -40.45 -1.87
CA VAL A 39 5.12 -41.66 -1.14
C VAL A 39 4.24 -41.77 0.08
N GLU A 40 3.20 -42.59 0.00
CA GLU A 40 2.48 -43.06 1.17
C GLU A 40 3.45 -43.89 2.03
N TYR A 41 3.89 -43.32 3.12
CA TYR A 41 4.61 -44.07 4.16
C TYR A 41 3.61 -44.92 4.94
N THR A 42 3.47 -46.20 4.56
CA THR A 42 2.90 -47.18 5.45
C THR A 42 3.91 -47.44 6.56
N THR A 43 3.68 -46.83 7.70
CA THR A 43 4.45 -47.05 8.92
C THR A 43 3.94 -48.31 9.62
N ASP A 44 4.29 -49.48 9.09
CA ASP A 44 4.35 -50.66 9.92
C ASP A 44 5.78 -50.77 10.45
N PRO A 45 5.99 -50.72 11.78
CA PRO A 45 7.31 -50.87 12.35
C PRO A 45 7.74 -52.34 12.20
N VAL A 46 8.58 -52.61 11.20
CA VAL A 46 9.30 -53.87 11.15
C VAL A 46 10.30 -53.81 12.32
N PRO A 47 10.24 -54.73 13.30
CA PRO A 47 11.25 -54.81 14.36
C PRO A 47 12.55 -55.27 13.74
N VAL A 48 13.42 -54.36 13.46
CA VAL A 48 14.81 -54.68 13.10
C VAL A 48 15.60 -54.84 14.40
N ASP A 49 15.78 -56.11 14.82
CA ASP A 49 16.68 -56.46 15.90
C ASP A 49 18.13 -56.22 15.43
N LEU A 50 18.55 -54.96 15.46
CA LEU A 50 19.96 -54.59 15.29
C LEU A 50 20.68 -54.86 16.60
N PRO A 51 21.87 -55.50 16.58
CA PRO A 51 22.67 -55.70 17.76
C PRO A 51 23.01 -54.34 18.39
N ASN A 52 22.94 -54.26 19.72
CA ASN A 52 23.13 -52.98 20.48
C ASN A 52 24.42 -52.24 20.11
N SER A 53 25.45 -52.94 19.62
CA SER A 53 26.70 -52.35 19.14
C SER A 53 26.51 -51.48 17.90
N GLU A 54 25.69 -51.90 16.96
CA GLU A 54 25.41 -51.12 15.72
C GLU A 54 24.60 -49.86 16.01
N ILE A 55 23.68 -49.93 16.97
CA ILE A 55 22.88 -48.78 17.42
C ILE A 55 23.81 -47.75 18.09
N GLU A 56 24.79 -48.17 18.85
CA GLU A 56 25.76 -47.26 19.46
C GLU A 56 26.71 -46.63 18.44
N GLU A 57 27.14 -47.38 17.43
CA GLU A 57 27.93 -46.84 16.33
C GLU A 57 27.15 -45.84 15.50
N LEU A 58 25.89 -46.09 15.18
CA LEU A 58 25.00 -45.13 14.50
C LEU A 58 24.78 -43.86 15.32
N LYS A 59 24.56 -43.98 16.62
CA LYS A 59 24.46 -42.81 17.51
C LYS A 59 25.75 -41.99 17.55
N LYS A 60 26.90 -42.64 17.52
CA LYS A 60 28.20 -41.96 17.47
C LYS A 60 28.40 -41.24 16.14
N LEU A 61 28.03 -41.88 15.03
CA LEU A 61 28.11 -41.28 13.69
C LEU A 61 27.18 -40.08 13.55
N VAL A 62 25.95 -40.20 14.06
CA VAL A 62 24.97 -39.07 14.06
C VAL A 62 25.49 -37.87 14.87
N ARG A 63 26.09 -38.13 16.05
CA ARG A 63 26.71 -37.04 16.83
C ARG A 63 27.86 -36.41 16.08
N GLN A 64 28.74 -37.23 15.46
CA GLN A 64 29.87 -36.74 14.69
C GLN A 64 29.42 -35.89 13.49
N LEU A 65 28.38 -36.30 12.77
CA LEU A 65 27.76 -35.52 11.69
C LEU A 65 27.11 -34.23 12.19
N GLN A 66 26.46 -34.27 13.36
CA GLN A 66 25.89 -33.06 13.98
C GLN A 66 27.00 -32.06 14.40
N ASP A 67 28.10 -32.54 14.94
CA ASP A 67 29.26 -31.71 15.30
C ASP A 67 29.95 -31.13 14.05
N GLU A 68 30.07 -31.93 12.98
CA GLU A 68 30.61 -31.46 11.70
C GLU A 68 29.67 -30.42 11.03
N LEU A 69 28.37 -30.63 11.11
CA LEU A 69 27.37 -29.66 10.62
C LEU A 69 27.37 -28.38 11.47
N ALA A 70 27.62 -28.51 12.78
CA ALA A 70 27.77 -27.36 13.66
C ALA A 70 29.07 -26.58 13.40
N ALA A 71 30.16 -27.32 13.11
CA ALA A 71 31.45 -26.71 12.76
C ALA A 71 31.50 -26.14 11.35
N LYS A 72 30.74 -26.72 10.41
CA LYS A 72 30.58 -26.26 9.02
C LYS A 72 29.41 -25.28 8.85
N ARG A 73 28.62 -25.00 9.90
CA ARG A 73 27.80 -23.82 9.85
C ARG A 73 28.76 -22.69 9.51
N PRO A 74 28.58 -22.03 8.33
CA PRO A 74 29.32 -20.82 8.11
C PRO A 74 29.10 -20.05 9.40
N GLN A 75 30.18 -19.61 10.07
CA GLN A 75 30.04 -18.48 10.97
C GLN A 75 29.25 -17.51 10.12
N VAL A 76 27.93 -17.47 10.40
CA VAL A 76 27.17 -16.33 10.01
C VAL A 76 28.00 -15.23 10.61
N VAL A 77 28.87 -14.66 9.77
CA VAL A 77 29.38 -13.35 10.00
C VAL A 77 28.09 -12.70 10.45
N GLN A 78 28.01 -12.39 11.73
CA GLN A 78 27.10 -11.38 12.19
C GLN A 78 27.54 -10.12 11.43
N VAL A 79 27.22 -10.09 10.15
CA VAL A 79 26.68 -8.88 9.59
C VAL A 79 25.64 -8.61 10.64
N MET A 80 25.97 -7.70 11.57
CA MET A 80 24.99 -7.09 12.45
C MET A 80 23.89 -6.73 11.49
N ALA A 81 22.99 -7.69 11.33
CA ALA A 81 21.84 -7.50 10.52
C ALA A 81 21.23 -6.35 11.27
N ASP A 82 21.22 -5.19 10.64
CA ASP A 82 20.43 -4.05 11.05
C ASP A 82 19.01 -4.55 10.94
N THR A 83 18.66 -5.38 11.93
CA THR A 83 17.44 -6.19 11.93
C THR A 83 16.28 -5.35 12.37
N GLU A 84 16.55 -4.20 12.97
CA GLU A 84 15.54 -3.25 13.33
C GLU A 84 15.14 -2.44 12.09
N ARG A 85 13.99 -2.78 11.57
CA ARG A 85 13.38 -2.04 10.46
C ARG A 85 12.13 -1.32 10.93
N VAL A 86 11.98 -0.08 10.50
CA VAL A 86 10.72 0.64 10.58
C VAL A 86 9.87 0.19 9.41
N VAL A 87 8.74 -0.45 9.71
CA VAL A 87 7.78 -0.89 8.70
C VAL A 87 6.67 0.15 8.58
N LEU A 88 6.46 0.63 7.36
CA LEU A 88 5.47 1.63 7.04
C LEU A 88 4.48 1.09 6.03
N ARG A 89 3.23 1.50 6.16
CA ARG A 89 2.20 1.29 5.14
C ARG A 89 1.97 2.61 4.41
N PHE A 90 2.15 2.60 3.11
CA PHE A 90 1.65 3.66 2.23
C PHE A 90 0.18 3.39 1.93
N GLN A 91 -0.66 4.42 2.04
CA GLN A 91 -2.09 4.33 1.77
C GLN A 91 -2.58 5.71 1.31
N ALA A 92 -2.90 5.84 0.02
CA ALA A 92 -3.37 7.10 -0.56
C ALA A 92 -4.30 6.85 -1.75
N GLU A 93 -5.22 7.77 -2.02
CA GLU A 93 -6.02 7.76 -3.23
C GLU A 93 -5.21 8.32 -4.40
N VAL A 94 -4.49 7.41 -5.07
CA VAL A 94 -3.71 7.67 -6.28
C VAL A 94 -4.21 6.77 -7.40
N ALA A 95 -3.83 7.05 -8.63
CA ALA A 95 -4.15 6.16 -9.75
C ALA A 95 -3.51 4.79 -9.56
N ASP A 96 -4.15 3.73 -10.06
CA ASP A 96 -3.72 2.35 -9.83
C ASP A 96 -2.38 2.02 -10.52
N ASP A 97 -2.03 2.75 -11.56
CA ASP A 97 -0.76 2.67 -12.29
C ASP A 97 0.32 3.62 -11.74
N ASN A 98 -0.03 4.43 -10.73
CA ASN A 98 0.91 5.35 -10.11
C ASN A 98 1.96 4.60 -9.30
N GLU A 99 3.22 4.96 -9.52
CA GLU A 99 4.37 4.39 -8.83
C GLU A 99 4.96 5.40 -7.86
N THR A 100 4.92 5.07 -6.56
CA THR A 100 5.53 5.88 -5.51
C THR A 100 6.83 5.23 -5.06
N ARG A 101 7.95 5.91 -5.26
CA ARG A 101 9.29 5.44 -4.88
C ARG A 101 9.75 6.08 -3.59
N PHE A 102 10.35 5.29 -2.72
CA PHE A 102 10.85 5.71 -1.41
C PHE A 102 12.37 5.66 -1.37
N GLY A 103 12.98 6.82 -1.12
CA GLY A 103 14.43 7.01 -1.14
C GLY A 103 15.01 7.18 -2.55
N PRO A 104 16.34 7.39 -2.66
CA PRO A 104 17.02 7.47 -3.95
C PRO A 104 16.74 6.21 -4.77
N ASP A 105 16.28 6.37 -6.00
CA ASP A 105 15.98 5.28 -6.95
C ASP A 105 15.08 4.14 -6.40
N GLY A 106 14.26 4.44 -5.36
CA GLY A 106 13.40 3.43 -4.73
C GLY A 106 14.14 2.48 -3.77
N MET A 107 15.30 2.89 -3.23
CA MET A 107 16.17 2.07 -2.37
C MET A 107 15.45 1.44 -1.18
N TYR A 108 14.48 2.12 -0.59
CA TYR A 108 13.71 1.63 0.56
C TYR A 108 12.42 0.92 0.17
N GLY A 109 12.05 0.97 -1.09
CA GLY A 109 10.87 0.32 -1.63
C GLY A 109 10.13 1.17 -2.65
N GLN A 110 9.24 0.49 -3.35
CA GLN A 110 8.40 1.04 -4.41
C GLN A 110 7.00 0.49 -4.21
N VAL A 111 6.01 1.37 -4.28
CA VAL A 111 4.59 1.01 -4.16
C VAL A 111 3.89 1.40 -5.45
N THR A 112 3.27 0.44 -6.10
CA THR A 112 2.39 0.68 -7.26
C THR A 112 0.95 0.72 -6.78
N GLY A 113 0.23 1.76 -7.16
CA GLY A 113 -1.16 1.97 -6.78
C GLY A 113 -1.33 2.55 -5.38
N LYS A 114 -2.44 2.20 -4.75
CA LYS A 114 -3.00 2.92 -3.59
C LYS A 114 -2.47 2.47 -2.24
N VAL A 115 -2.04 1.21 -2.12
CA VAL A 115 -1.60 0.62 -0.85
C VAL A 115 -0.36 -0.23 -1.08
N GLY A 116 0.59 -0.14 -0.15
CA GLY A 116 1.76 -0.99 -0.13
C GLY A 116 2.59 -0.80 1.14
N THR A 117 3.58 -1.67 1.33
CA THR A 117 4.42 -1.67 2.51
C THR A 117 5.86 -1.35 2.15
N VAL A 118 6.49 -0.52 2.96
CA VAL A 118 7.89 -0.12 2.84
C VAL A 118 8.61 -0.45 4.14
N ALA A 119 9.83 -0.98 4.07
CA ALA A 119 10.62 -1.34 5.23
C ALA A 119 11.98 -0.63 5.19
N VAL A 120 12.21 0.28 6.11
CA VAL A 120 13.41 1.12 6.19
C VAL A 120 14.28 0.66 7.34
N PRO A 121 15.60 0.39 7.14
CA PRO A 121 16.52 0.14 8.23
C PRO A 121 16.52 1.31 9.22
N LYS A 122 16.49 1.02 10.53
CA LYS A 122 16.44 2.06 11.57
C LYS A 122 17.67 2.96 11.54
N SER A 123 18.83 2.43 11.19
CA SER A 123 20.08 3.18 10.99
C SER A 123 19.99 4.24 9.87
N GLU A 124 19.13 4.02 8.88
CA GLU A 124 18.93 4.94 7.75
C GLU A 124 17.72 5.83 7.90
N TRP A 125 17.00 5.73 9.01
CA TRP A 125 15.77 6.47 9.24
C TRP A 125 15.94 7.99 9.09
N SER A 126 17.03 8.57 9.62
CA SER A 126 17.29 10.01 9.52
C SER A 126 17.46 10.48 8.07
N ARG A 127 18.01 9.62 7.21
CA ARG A 127 18.15 9.91 5.78
C ARG A 127 16.84 9.72 5.02
N PHE A 128 16.04 8.76 5.42
CA PHE A 128 14.72 8.50 4.86
C PHE A 128 13.72 9.61 5.22
N TYR A 129 13.75 10.11 6.47
CA TYR A 129 12.83 11.10 7.00
C TYR A 129 13.13 12.51 6.47
N ASN A 130 12.83 12.73 5.21
CA ASN A 130 12.93 14.03 4.53
C ASN A 130 11.58 14.76 4.55
N ASP A 131 11.52 15.96 3.98
CA ASP A 131 10.31 16.80 3.97
C ASP A 131 9.13 16.13 3.25
N SER A 132 9.38 15.37 2.19
CA SER A 132 8.33 14.63 1.46
C SER A 132 7.73 13.52 2.33
N VAL A 133 8.59 12.71 2.96
CA VAL A 133 8.17 11.64 3.88
C VAL A 133 7.42 12.23 5.07
N ARG A 134 7.96 13.29 5.68
CA ARG A 134 7.30 13.99 6.80
C ARG A 134 5.90 14.48 6.41
N ASN A 135 5.75 15.05 5.21
CA ASN A 135 4.45 15.50 4.72
C ASN A 135 3.48 14.33 4.54
N MET A 136 3.92 13.20 3.95
CA MET A 136 3.09 12.00 3.81
C MET A 136 2.69 11.43 5.18
N MET A 137 3.60 11.41 6.17
CA MET A 137 3.30 10.96 7.53
C MET A 137 2.30 11.88 8.24
N ASN A 138 2.46 13.21 8.10
CA ASN A 138 1.52 14.20 8.66
C ASN A 138 0.11 14.04 8.06
N ARG A 139 0.02 13.70 6.78
CA ARG A 139 -1.24 13.42 6.07
C ARG A 139 -1.78 12.01 6.31
N ARG A 140 -1.09 11.21 7.09
CA ARG A 140 -1.43 9.79 7.34
C ARG A 140 -1.48 8.94 6.04
N TRP A 141 -0.79 9.38 5.00
CA TRP A 141 -0.58 8.60 3.78
C TRP A 141 0.52 7.55 3.96
N LEU A 142 1.47 7.83 4.85
CA LEU A 142 2.52 6.90 5.25
C LEU A 142 2.41 6.67 6.76
N ILE A 143 2.08 5.44 7.14
CA ILE A 143 1.67 5.03 8.48
C ILE A 143 2.71 4.08 9.04
N VAL A 144 3.28 4.38 10.22
CA VAL A 144 4.21 3.50 10.91
C VAL A 144 3.46 2.33 11.55
N LEU A 145 3.76 1.12 11.12
CA LEU A 145 3.17 -0.12 11.65
C LEU A 145 4.00 -0.67 12.82
N SER A 146 5.32 -0.72 12.66
CA SER A 146 6.23 -1.28 13.67
C SER A 146 7.64 -0.69 13.56
N GLY A 147 8.52 -1.04 14.49
CA GLY A 147 9.95 -0.69 14.45
C GLY A 147 10.28 0.65 15.11
N MET A 148 9.31 1.35 15.71
CA MET A 148 9.50 2.55 16.52
C MET A 148 9.03 2.31 17.94
N ASP A 149 9.80 2.78 18.93
CA ASP A 149 9.39 2.85 20.31
C ASP A 149 8.41 4.02 20.57
N GLU A 150 7.91 4.13 21.79
CA GLU A 150 6.90 5.14 22.13
C GLU A 150 7.46 6.58 22.04
N GLN A 151 8.72 6.80 22.41
CA GLN A 151 9.36 8.11 22.35
C GLN A 151 9.60 8.54 20.89
N GLU A 152 10.04 7.61 20.05
CA GLU A 152 10.19 7.83 18.62
C GLU A 152 8.84 8.15 17.95
N ARG A 153 7.79 7.41 18.32
CA ARG A 153 6.44 7.66 17.80
C ARG A 153 5.93 9.04 18.18
N GLU A 154 6.20 9.48 19.40
CA GLU A 154 5.85 10.82 19.86
C GLU A 154 6.65 11.89 19.10
N MET A 155 7.97 11.71 18.97
CA MET A 155 8.87 12.62 18.26
C MET A 155 8.46 12.83 16.80
N TYR A 156 8.07 11.75 16.11
CA TYR A 156 7.66 11.79 14.70
C TYR A 156 6.16 11.97 14.48
N GLY A 157 5.38 12.17 15.54
CA GLY A 157 3.93 12.37 15.46
C GLY A 157 3.16 11.15 14.96
N CYS A 158 3.66 9.94 15.27
CA CYS A 158 3.08 8.67 14.83
C CYS A 158 2.22 7.99 15.90
N ASN A 159 1.82 8.72 16.95
CA ASN A 159 0.86 8.27 17.95
C ASN A 159 -0.55 8.48 17.43
N TYR A 160 -1.08 7.45 16.76
CA TYR A 160 -2.40 7.51 16.16
C TYR A 160 -3.50 7.24 17.19
N LYS A 161 -4.57 8.02 17.13
CA LYS A 161 -5.76 7.76 17.95
C LYS A 161 -6.53 6.57 17.38
N PRO A 162 -7.21 5.78 18.21
CA PRO A 162 -8.05 4.68 17.76
C PRO A 162 -9.12 5.17 16.75
N GLY A 163 -9.11 4.58 15.55
CA GLY A 163 -10.02 4.94 14.47
C GLY A 163 -9.65 6.20 13.67
N GLU A 164 -8.52 6.87 13.98
CA GLU A 164 -8.02 8.04 13.21
C GLU A 164 -7.61 7.68 11.78
N ILE A 165 -7.21 6.43 11.59
CA ILE A 165 -6.70 5.92 10.31
C ILE A 165 -7.62 4.79 9.84
N LEU A 166 -7.99 4.80 8.57
CA LEU A 166 -8.62 3.64 7.93
C LEU A 166 -7.65 2.46 7.98
N ASP A 167 -8.12 1.30 8.43
CA ASP A 167 -7.35 0.08 8.23
C ASP A 167 -7.34 -0.31 6.74
N GLU A 168 -6.42 -1.19 6.38
CA GLU A 168 -6.22 -1.58 4.98
C GLU A 168 -7.46 -2.24 4.37
N MET A 169 -8.12 -3.12 5.11
CA MET A 169 -9.32 -3.80 4.63
C MET A 169 -10.50 -2.84 4.46
N ALA A 170 -10.67 -1.89 5.41
CA ALA A 170 -11.67 -0.84 5.30
C ALA A 170 -11.40 0.08 4.10
N PHE A 171 -10.13 0.37 3.83
CA PHE A 171 -9.75 1.17 2.68
C PHE A 171 -10.12 0.51 1.35
N PHE A 172 -9.88 -0.80 1.18
CA PHE A 172 -10.26 -1.51 -0.03
C PHE A 172 -11.78 -1.70 -0.17
N LYS A 173 -12.47 -1.97 0.94
CA LYS A 173 -13.93 -2.22 0.99
C LYS A 173 -14.75 -0.98 1.34
N LEU A 174 -14.20 0.21 1.13
CA LEU A 174 -14.77 1.46 1.60
C LEU A 174 -16.23 1.67 1.15
N LEU A 175 -16.54 1.40 -0.11
CA LEU A 175 -17.90 1.52 -0.65
C LEU A 175 -18.83 0.41 -0.14
N ASP A 176 -18.28 -0.76 0.21
CA ASP A 176 -19.06 -1.88 0.74
C ASP A 176 -19.49 -1.66 2.20
N MET A 177 -18.86 -0.72 2.90
CA MET A 177 -19.24 -0.39 4.28
C MET A 177 -20.63 0.24 4.37
N GLY A 178 -21.08 0.91 3.32
CA GLY A 178 -22.40 1.51 3.30
C GLY A 178 -22.64 2.39 4.54
N ARG A 179 -23.74 2.16 5.27
CA ARG A 179 -24.12 2.95 6.45
C ARG A 179 -23.18 2.78 7.66
N ASP A 180 -22.37 1.72 7.71
CA ASP A 180 -21.37 1.56 8.78
C ASP A 180 -20.30 2.66 8.71
N MET A 181 -20.12 3.28 7.54
CA MET A 181 -19.26 4.45 7.37
C MET A 181 -19.64 5.62 8.27
N ILE A 182 -20.91 5.79 8.61
CA ILE A 182 -21.41 6.86 9.50
C ILE A 182 -20.73 6.78 10.89
N ALA A 183 -20.47 5.58 11.39
CA ALA A 183 -19.81 5.36 12.67
C ALA A 183 -18.30 5.54 12.65
N VAL A 184 -17.68 5.34 11.48
CA VAL A 184 -16.22 5.38 11.28
C VAL A 184 -15.76 6.79 10.87
N PHE A 185 -16.44 7.41 9.93
CA PHE A 185 -16.06 8.67 9.30
C PHE A 185 -15.69 9.81 10.26
N PRO A 186 -16.47 10.10 11.32
CA PRO A 186 -16.17 11.23 12.21
C PRO A 186 -14.91 11.01 13.07
N LYS A 187 -14.42 9.77 13.19
CA LYS A 187 -13.20 9.44 13.94
C LYS A 187 -11.95 9.61 13.08
N LEU A 188 -12.10 9.56 11.77
CA LEU A 188 -10.97 9.67 10.83
C LEU A 188 -10.33 11.04 10.90
N CYS A 189 -9.01 11.09 10.68
CA CYS A 189 -8.33 12.35 10.48
C CYS A 189 -8.81 13.05 9.19
N PRO A 190 -8.62 14.37 9.06
CA PRO A 190 -9.11 15.13 7.91
C PRO A 190 -8.65 14.60 6.54
N ASP A 191 -7.43 14.12 6.45
CA ASP A 191 -6.91 13.58 5.18
C ASP A 191 -7.56 12.24 4.83
N HIS A 192 -7.84 11.36 5.82
CA HIS A 192 -8.57 10.13 5.57
C HIS A 192 -10.06 10.38 5.28
N GLN A 193 -10.67 11.40 5.89
CA GLN A 193 -12.02 11.85 5.50
C GLN A 193 -12.04 12.30 4.04
N ALA A 194 -11.02 13.04 3.60
CA ALA A 194 -10.89 13.46 2.22
C ALA A 194 -10.67 12.27 1.25
N MET A 195 -9.91 11.23 1.66
CA MET A 195 -9.77 10.00 0.86
C MET A 195 -11.10 9.28 0.69
N VAL A 196 -11.88 9.14 1.77
CA VAL A 196 -13.23 8.56 1.72
C VAL A 196 -14.10 9.33 0.73
N ALA A 197 -14.17 10.65 0.88
CA ALA A 197 -14.96 11.48 0.01
C ALA A 197 -14.53 11.38 -1.46
N SER A 198 -13.21 11.40 -1.72
CA SER A 198 -12.68 11.25 -3.08
C SER A 198 -13.11 9.92 -3.71
N ARG A 199 -13.08 8.81 -2.95
CA ARG A 199 -13.51 7.50 -3.41
C ARG A 199 -15.01 7.48 -3.76
N TYR A 200 -15.85 8.06 -2.91
CA TYR A 200 -17.30 8.14 -3.17
C TYR A 200 -17.59 9.03 -4.38
N VAL A 201 -16.92 10.18 -4.50
CA VAL A 201 -17.09 11.09 -5.65
C VAL A 201 -16.71 10.39 -6.95
N THR A 202 -15.56 9.71 -7.00
CA THR A 202 -15.12 8.94 -8.18
C THR A 202 -16.13 7.86 -8.51
N ALA A 203 -16.55 7.05 -7.52
CA ALA A 203 -17.50 5.96 -7.72
C ALA A 203 -18.87 6.45 -8.23
N TYR A 204 -19.35 7.60 -7.73
CA TYR A 204 -20.59 8.19 -8.19
C TYR A 204 -20.52 8.56 -9.69
N TYR A 205 -19.44 9.22 -10.12
CA TYR A 205 -19.26 9.59 -11.53
C TYR A 205 -18.96 8.40 -12.44
N ASP A 206 -18.42 7.31 -11.89
CA ASP A 206 -18.26 6.03 -12.59
C ASP A 206 -19.59 5.23 -12.68
N GLY A 207 -20.65 5.73 -12.05
CA GLY A 207 -21.98 5.11 -12.10
C GLY A 207 -22.19 3.98 -11.08
N ASP A 208 -21.33 3.86 -10.05
CA ASP A 208 -21.45 2.84 -9.01
C ASP A 208 -22.65 3.12 -8.08
N ASP A 209 -23.62 2.20 -8.04
CA ASP A 209 -24.83 2.36 -7.25
C ASP A 209 -24.59 2.47 -5.73
N ARG A 210 -23.48 1.93 -5.23
CA ARG A 210 -23.08 2.04 -3.82
C ARG A 210 -22.79 3.48 -3.39
N ALA A 211 -22.46 4.36 -4.32
CA ALA A 211 -22.21 5.78 -4.08
C ALA A 211 -23.46 6.66 -4.27
N LYS A 212 -24.64 6.09 -4.59
CA LYS A 212 -25.88 6.81 -4.88
C LYS A 212 -26.86 6.87 -3.69
N ASP A 213 -26.53 6.25 -2.54
CA ASP A 213 -27.38 6.36 -1.33
C ASP A 213 -27.39 7.82 -0.84
N ARG A 214 -28.44 8.56 -1.24
CA ARG A 214 -28.60 9.98 -0.95
C ARG A 214 -28.55 10.28 0.55
N GLU A 215 -29.21 9.45 1.36
CA GLU A 215 -29.27 9.66 2.82
C GLU A 215 -27.87 9.52 3.45
N LEU A 216 -27.13 8.49 3.03
CA LEU A 216 -25.75 8.29 3.44
C LEU A 216 -24.85 9.47 3.05
N ILE A 217 -24.91 9.88 1.78
CA ILE A 217 -24.09 10.98 1.23
C ILE A 217 -24.38 12.30 1.95
N VAL A 218 -25.65 12.64 2.18
CA VAL A 218 -26.03 13.86 2.91
C VAL A 218 -25.51 13.80 4.35
N THR A 219 -25.63 12.65 5.02
CA THR A 219 -25.16 12.48 6.39
C THR A 219 -23.63 12.64 6.49
N LEU A 220 -22.87 11.98 5.62
CA LEU A 220 -21.40 12.09 5.57
C LEU A 220 -20.97 13.52 5.21
N ASN A 221 -21.71 14.20 4.31
CA ASN A 221 -21.42 15.57 3.96
C ASN A 221 -21.57 16.51 5.16
N GLU A 222 -22.65 16.39 5.93
CA GLU A 222 -22.84 17.20 7.14
C GLU A 222 -21.73 16.96 8.17
N MET A 223 -21.33 15.70 8.39
CA MET A 223 -20.23 15.36 9.29
C MET A 223 -18.90 15.96 8.82
N SER A 224 -18.67 16.05 7.53
CA SER A 224 -17.43 16.61 6.96
C SER A 224 -17.29 18.12 7.10
N LYS A 225 -18.38 18.84 7.42
CA LYS A 225 -18.35 20.30 7.65
C LYS A 225 -17.78 20.69 9.02
N GLU A 226 -17.92 19.83 10.02
CA GLU A 226 -17.58 20.14 11.41
C GLU A 226 -16.12 20.60 11.61
N PRO A 227 -15.09 19.91 11.04
CA PRO A 227 -13.70 20.30 11.21
C PRO A 227 -13.35 21.65 10.53
N TYR A 228 -14.26 22.19 9.71
CA TYR A 228 -13.98 23.30 8.80
C TYR A 228 -14.93 24.46 8.92
N LYS A 229 -15.57 24.64 10.08
CA LYS A 229 -16.54 25.73 10.33
C LYS A 229 -16.04 27.13 9.99
N ASN A 230 -14.71 27.35 10.11
CA ASN A 230 -14.08 28.63 9.84
C ASN A 230 -13.35 28.71 8.48
N ALA A 231 -13.52 27.71 7.61
CA ALA A 231 -12.93 27.73 6.28
C ALA A 231 -13.54 28.83 5.38
N ASP A 232 -12.76 29.32 4.41
CA ASP A 232 -13.22 30.36 3.48
C ASP A 232 -14.48 29.89 2.71
N LYS A 233 -15.37 30.84 2.35
CA LYS A 233 -16.67 30.57 1.69
C LYS A 233 -16.55 29.81 0.39
N LYS A 234 -15.39 29.87 -0.28
CA LYS A 234 -15.11 29.15 -1.52
C LYS A 234 -14.57 27.75 -1.31
N ASP A 235 -14.20 27.37 -0.09
CA ASP A 235 -13.65 26.05 0.19
C ASP A 235 -14.76 25.00 0.14
N LEU A 236 -14.53 23.92 -0.62
CA LEU A 236 -15.39 22.74 -0.65
C LEU A 236 -15.67 22.18 0.75
N ARG A 237 -14.72 22.30 1.66
CA ARG A 237 -14.85 21.88 3.07
C ARG A 237 -16.00 22.57 3.79
N ARG A 238 -16.30 23.82 3.43
CA ARG A 238 -17.43 24.56 4.01
C ARG A 238 -18.78 24.07 3.50
N LYS A 239 -18.82 23.60 2.24
CA LYS A 239 -19.98 22.96 1.64
C LYS A 239 -20.10 21.48 2.06
N GLY A 240 -19.02 20.89 2.59
CA GLY A 240 -18.85 19.48 2.86
C GLY A 240 -18.07 18.77 1.74
N LEU A 241 -17.39 17.69 2.09
CA LEU A 241 -16.51 16.96 1.16
C LEU A 241 -17.26 16.20 0.07
N PHE A 242 -18.53 15.86 0.32
CA PHE A 242 -19.40 15.14 -0.62
C PHE A 242 -20.32 16.07 -1.43
N TRP A 243 -20.10 17.38 -1.32
CA TRP A 243 -20.92 18.37 -2.04
C TRP A 243 -21.01 18.12 -3.56
N PRO A 244 -19.96 17.68 -4.27
CA PRO A 244 -20.08 17.41 -5.71
C PRO A 244 -21.16 16.38 -6.05
N ILE A 245 -21.33 15.35 -5.21
CA ILE A 245 -22.39 14.34 -5.41
C ILE A 245 -23.75 14.95 -5.12
N ILE A 246 -23.88 15.73 -4.03
CA ILE A 246 -25.16 16.36 -3.68
C ILE A 246 -25.63 17.34 -4.77
N GLU A 247 -24.70 18.09 -5.35
CA GLU A 247 -24.99 19.02 -6.44
C GLU A 247 -25.48 18.28 -7.69
N ALA A 248 -24.86 17.14 -8.03
CA ALA A 248 -25.27 16.30 -9.14
C ALA A 248 -26.66 15.67 -8.91
N LEU A 249 -26.89 15.09 -7.72
CA LEU A 249 -28.20 14.51 -7.36
C LEU A 249 -29.34 15.54 -7.40
N ASN A 250 -29.09 16.80 -7.00
CA ASN A 250 -30.08 17.86 -7.05
C ASN A 250 -30.34 18.34 -8.49
N ALA A 251 -29.35 18.21 -9.39
CA ALA A 251 -29.54 18.53 -10.80
C ALA A 251 -30.40 17.46 -11.51
N GLU A 252 -30.18 16.18 -11.20
CA GLU A 252 -30.98 15.07 -11.71
C GLU A 252 -32.44 15.20 -11.32
N ASP A 253 -32.73 15.52 -10.04
CA ASP A 253 -34.10 15.74 -9.56
C ASP A 253 -34.82 16.94 -10.23
N ALA A 254 -34.09 17.90 -10.78
CA ALA A 254 -34.64 19.07 -11.41
C ALA A 254 -34.99 18.85 -12.92
N GLU A 255 -34.46 17.78 -13.50
CA GLU A 255 -34.68 17.38 -14.89
C GLU A 255 -35.85 16.37 -15.04
N GLU A 256 -36.26 15.71 -13.95
CA GLU A 256 -37.45 14.82 -13.88
C GLU A 256 -38.75 15.64 -13.60
#